data_a8c77bf2117bc3eaca1ee18bb55d8b60
#
_entry.id   a8c77bf2117bc3eaca1ee18bb55d8b60
#
_cell.length_a   1.000
_cell.length_b   1.000
_cell.length_c   1.000
_cell.angle_alpha   90.00
_cell.angle_beta   90.00
_cell.angle_gamma   90.00
#
_symmetry.space_group_name_H-M   'P 1'
#
loop_
_entity.id
_entity.type
_entity.pdbx_description
1 polymer ?
#
loop_
_entity_poly.entity_id
_entity_poly.type
_entity_poly.pdbx_seq_one_letter_code
_entity_poly.pdbx_strand_id
1 'polypeptide(L)'
;MILAPLPLGSRDTSIVAIWCGLLGLGLVLAPTARLRAPHRWVLVGIAAIAAGYALVLHEQLAEHPWIASFHPIWAEAQALLGVPVAPSVSIVRGEPFFALGAPLANMLALTLGLLVGRDRDDARRALRVIGWAGAAYAAYGIVALFHDPLESMWRDKASSGGYLTSTFINRNTAATFFGSCAVVCLLLLLEQIRRRLPDGEIDWFRLLAELTSGDPKGREGLIVPFTLTFVCVLALFLTASRAGVLTSGVSLLLAVALFFRRRLSRGKALVVAAAGAAAAVMIVLQVMGGRVGARFELQGLADEGRLAGWQSTLRMIADHPWFGTGMGTWRYAFPAYRSEDISMWGVWNAAHSTPLELFADVGIPLGAAVVVGWIVVLGILARGSVIRRRDRAVPLAALCVAVIGLLHSAVDFSLQLPGYAIMAFGLVGVGLAQSFSGDRRTRRAEEPVPSGK
;
A
#
# COMPACT_ATOMS: atom_id res chain seq x y z
N MET A 1 -9.26 10.81 -0.07
CA MET A 1 -8.47 9.57 -0.03
C MET A 1 -9.24 8.38 0.56
N ILE A 2 -9.88 8.49 1.72
CA ILE A 2 -10.63 7.39 2.36
C ILE A 2 -11.88 6.92 1.59
N LEU A 3 -12.39 7.69 0.66
CA LEU A 3 -13.50 7.32 -0.21
C LEU A 3 -13.04 6.58 -1.48
N ALA A 4 -11.74 6.49 -1.73
CA ALA A 4 -11.21 5.81 -2.91
C ALA A 4 -11.63 4.33 -3.01
N PRO A 5 -11.81 3.55 -1.93
CA PRO A 5 -12.32 2.19 -2.03
C PRO A 5 -13.78 2.07 -2.50
N LEU A 6 -14.63 3.11 -2.30
CA LEU A 6 -16.07 3.04 -2.56
C LEU A 6 -16.43 2.64 -4.00
N PRO A 7 -15.90 3.28 -5.05
CA PRO A 7 -16.29 2.92 -6.41
C PRO A 7 -15.56 1.66 -6.88
N LEU A 8 -15.93 0.49 -6.33
CA LEU A 8 -15.37 -0.82 -6.68
C LEU A 8 -13.84 -0.88 -6.68
N GLY A 9 -13.22 -0.24 -5.65
CA GLY A 9 -11.77 -0.11 -5.53
C GLY A 9 -11.15 0.88 -6.52
N SER A 10 -11.95 1.77 -7.14
CA SER A 10 -11.49 2.79 -8.12
C SER A 10 -10.71 2.18 -9.30
N ARG A 11 -11.15 1.05 -9.82
CA ARG A 11 -10.45 0.35 -10.90
C ARG A 11 -10.63 1.03 -12.25
N ASP A 12 -11.79 1.64 -12.49
CA ASP A 12 -12.15 2.21 -13.79
C ASP A 12 -11.36 3.49 -14.06
N THR A 13 -10.81 3.65 -15.28
CA THR A 13 -9.96 4.76 -15.70
C THR A 13 -10.62 6.13 -15.51
N SER A 14 -11.93 6.24 -15.77
CA SER A 14 -12.70 7.47 -15.53
C SER A 14 -12.74 7.87 -14.06
N ILE A 15 -12.86 6.89 -13.15
CA ILE A 15 -12.83 7.13 -11.71
C ILE A 15 -11.43 7.55 -11.26
N VAL A 16 -10.39 6.95 -11.84
CA VAL A 16 -9.00 7.36 -11.57
C VAL A 16 -8.76 8.81 -12.02
N ALA A 17 -9.26 9.21 -13.18
CA ALA A 17 -9.17 10.58 -13.65
C ALA A 17 -9.86 11.58 -12.70
N ILE A 18 -11.04 11.23 -12.17
CA ILE A 18 -11.73 12.02 -11.14
C ILE A 18 -10.85 12.14 -9.88
N TRP A 19 -10.22 11.05 -9.43
CA TRP A 19 -9.29 11.11 -8.29
C TRP A 19 -8.09 12.01 -8.57
N CYS A 20 -7.49 11.95 -9.75
CA CYS A 20 -6.41 12.87 -10.13
C CYS A 20 -6.86 14.33 -10.04
N GLY A 21 -8.06 14.66 -10.55
CA GLY A 21 -8.65 15.99 -10.44
C GLY A 21 -8.88 16.44 -9.00
N LEU A 22 -9.52 15.59 -8.17
CA LEU A 22 -9.79 15.89 -6.75
C LEU A 22 -8.51 16.03 -5.91
N LEU A 23 -7.52 15.17 -6.14
CA LEU A 23 -6.23 15.25 -5.44
C LEU A 23 -5.43 16.47 -5.91
N GLY A 24 -5.45 16.80 -7.21
CA GLY A 24 -4.86 18.00 -7.76
C GLY A 24 -5.48 19.27 -7.17
N LEU A 25 -6.81 19.35 -7.09
CA LEU A 25 -7.51 20.43 -6.42
C LEU A 25 -7.12 20.52 -4.94
N GLY A 26 -7.04 19.37 -4.25
CA GLY A 26 -6.57 19.30 -2.88
C GLY A 26 -5.15 19.86 -2.71
N LEU A 27 -4.25 19.66 -3.66
CA LEU A 27 -2.91 20.23 -3.63
C LEU A 27 -2.91 21.75 -3.81
N VAL A 28 -3.74 22.29 -4.72
CA VAL A 28 -3.88 23.73 -4.92
C VAL A 28 -4.39 24.42 -3.65
N LEU A 29 -5.31 23.79 -2.94
CA LEU A 29 -5.89 24.30 -1.70
C LEU A 29 -5.02 24.05 -0.47
N ALA A 30 -4.03 23.16 -0.56
CA ALA A 30 -3.20 22.80 0.59
C ALA A 30 -2.28 23.96 1.00
N PRO A 31 -2.20 24.29 2.31
CA PRO A 31 -1.30 25.34 2.77
C PRO A 31 0.17 24.91 2.56
N THR A 32 0.95 25.74 1.88
CA THR A 32 2.39 25.48 1.63
C THR A 32 3.31 26.10 2.69
N ALA A 33 2.77 26.91 3.60
CA ALA A 33 3.54 27.49 4.69
C ALA A 33 4.26 26.43 5.54
N ARG A 34 5.46 26.74 6.07
CA ARG A 34 6.25 25.88 6.97
C ARG A 34 6.90 24.66 6.33
N LEU A 35 7.12 24.61 5.02
CA LEU A 35 7.95 23.58 4.38
C LEU A 35 9.41 23.73 4.84
N ARG A 36 9.94 22.70 5.48
CA ARG A 36 11.35 22.60 5.88
C ARG A 36 12.17 21.99 4.75
N ALA A 37 13.48 22.17 4.76
CA ALA A 37 14.39 21.61 3.77
C ALA A 37 14.17 20.08 3.52
N PRO A 38 14.02 19.20 4.54
CA PRO A 38 13.78 17.79 4.26
C PRO A 38 12.48 17.51 3.52
N HIS A 39 11.39 18.27 3.80
CA HIS A 39 10.14 18.12 3.04
C HIS A 39 10.32 18.50 1.57
N ARG A 40 11.10 19.57 1.31
CA ARG A 40 11.42 20.00 -0.07
C ARG A 40 12.22 18.96 -0.82
N TRP A 41 13.17 18.28 -0.18
CA TRP A 41 13.90 17.19 -0.80
C TRP A 41 13.01 15.99 -1.17
N VAL A 42 12.02 15.65 -0.33
CA VAL A 42 11.02 14.64 -0.69
C VAL A 42 10.21 15.08 -1.91
N LEU A 43 9.78 16.35 -1.97
CA LEU A 43 9.06 16.88 -3.13
C LEU A 43 9.91 16.85 -4.40
N VAL A 44 11.21 17.18 -4.29
CA VAL A 44 12.16 17.05 -5.42
C VAL A 44 12.27 15.60 -5.89
N GLY A 45 12.34 14.64 -4.96
CA GLY A 45 12.35 13.22 -5.30
C GLY A 45 11.08 12.78 -6.01
N ILE A 46 9.90 13.21 -5.53
CA ILE A 46 8.62 12.94 -6.20
C ILE A 46 8.60 13.56 -7.60
N ALA A 47 9.04 14.82 -7.74
CA ALA A 47 9.12 15.50 -9.02
C ALA A 47 10.08 14.82 -10.00
N ALA A 48 11.21 14.29 -9.52
CA ALA A 48 12.16 13.54 -10.35
C ALA A 48 11.54 12.24 -10.88
N ILE A 49 10.81 11.48 -10.03
CA ILE A 49 10.07 10.30 -10.48
C ILE A 49 8.97 10.68 -11.48
N ALA A 50 8.22 11.77 -11.21
CA ALA A 50 7.20 12.26 -12.14
C ALA A 50 7.79 12.66 -13.50
N ALA A 51 8.97 13.31 -13.52
CA ALA A 51 9.68 13.63 -14.73
C ALA A 51 10.13 12.36 -15.50
N GLY A 52 10.57 11.31 -14.78
CA GLY A 52 10.87 10.01 -15.36
C GLY A 52 9.64 9.38 -16.04
N TYR A 53 8.48 9.40 -15.37
CA TYR A 53 7.22 8.96 -15.99
C TYR A 53 6.84 9.81 -17.20
N ALA A 54 7.01 11.13 -17.15
CA ALA A 54 6.74 12.02 -18.29
C ALA A 54 7.64 11.73 -19.48
N LEU A 55 8.94 11.45 -19.24
CA LEU A 55 9.87 11.06 -20.29
C LEU A 55 9.47 9.72 -20.93
N VAL A 56 9.22 8.69 -20.11
CA VAL A 56 8.81 7.38 -20.63
C VAL A 56 7.49 7.46 -21.40
N LEU A 57 6.52 8.25 -20.88
CA LEU A 57 5.26 8.48 -21.58
C LEU A 57 5.47 9.19 -22.93
N HIS A 58 6.35 10.19 -22.96
CA HIS A 58 6.71 10.86 -24.22
C HIS A 58 7.27 9.85 -25.23
N GLU A 59 8.27 9.07 -24.84
CA GLU A 59 8.88 8.07 -25.71
C GLU A 59 7.86 7.05 -26.23
N GLN A 60 6.95 6.58 -25.35
CA GLN A 60 5.96 5.56 -25.70
C GLN A 60 4.80 6.08 -26.58
N LEU A 61 4.50 7.39 -26.54
CA LEU A 61 3.37 7.99 -27.28
C LEU A 61 3.79 8.81 -28.49
N ALA A 62 5.05 9.28 -28.55
CA ALA A 62 5.51 10.17 -29.62
C ALA A 62 5.53 9.47 -30.99
N GLU A 63 5.12 10.20 -32.03
CA GLU A 63 5.32 9.79 -33.42
C GLU A 63 6.82 9.78 -33.79
N HIS A 64 7.61 10.64 -33.14
CA HIS A 64 9.05 10.75 -33.28
C HIS A 64 9.69 10.72 -31.88
N PRO A 65 9.94 9.53 -31.32
CA PRO A 65 10.59 9.41 -30.00
C PRO A 65 12.03 9.96 -30.08
N TRP A 66 12.51 10.54 -28.97
CA TRP A 66 13.84 11.16 -28.94
C TRP A 66 14.96 10.13 -28.82
N ILE A 67 14.70 9.02 -28.10
CA ILE A 67 15.72 8.05 -27.70
C ILE A 67 15.30 6.63 -28.09
N ALA A 68 14.01 6.28 -27.90
CA ALA A 68 13.52 4.93 -28.07
C ALA A 68 13.37 4.54 -29.54
N SER A 69 13.54 3.27 -29.86
CA SER A 69 13.17 2.68 -31.14
C SER A 69 11.74 2.13 -31.10
N PHE A 70 11.07 2.13 -32.25
CA PHE A 70 9.73 1.55 -32.35
C PHE A 70 9.74 0.05 -32.10
N HIS A 71 8.65 -0.45 -31.53
CA HIS A 71 8.50 -1.87 -31.27
C HIS A 71 8.39 -2.67 -32.59
N PRO A 72 9.13 -3.79 -32.74
CA PRO A 72 9.19 -4.57 -33.98
C PRO A 72 7.81 -5.07 -34.48
N ILE A 73 6.87 -5.32 -33.58
CA ILE A 73 5.53 -5.80 -33.89
C ILE A 73 4.81 -4.94 -34.93
N TRP A 74 5.12 -3.64 -35.01
CA TRP A 74 4.47 -2.74 -35.97
C TRP A 74 4.93 -3.00 -37.41
N ALA A 75 6.20 -3.36 -37.61
CA ALA A 75 6.72 -3.78 -38.92
C ALA A 75 6.13 -5.12 -39.34
N GLU A 76 6.00 -6.07 -38.41
CA GLU A 76 5.35 -7.36 -38.64
C GLU A 76 3.86 -7.17 -39.01
N ALA A 77 3.14 -6.35 -38.25
CA ALA A 77 1.76 -6.03 -38.51
C ALA A 77 1.57 -5.39 -39.90
N GLN A 78 2.44 -4.45 -40.29
CA GLN A 78 2.42 -3.85 -41.64
C GLN A 78 2.65 -4.89 -42.73
N ALA A 79 3.61 -5.80 -42.54
CA ALA A 79 3.91 -6.87 -43.52
C ALA A 79 2.73 -7.84 -43.67
N LEU A 80 2.07 -8.20 -42.58
CA LEU A 80 0.91 -9.11 -42.56
C LEU A 80 -0.36 -8.47 -43.15
N LEU A 81 -0.59 -7.20 -42.85
CA LEU A 81 -1.80 -6.48 -43.28
C LEU A 81 -1.72 -5.94 -44.72
N GLY A 82 -0.50 -5.78 -45.26
CA GLY A 82 -0.26 -5.18 -46.56
C GLY A 82 -0.60 -3.70 -46.68
N VAL A 83 -0.79 -3.01 -45.55
CA VAL A 83 -1.09 -1.56 -45.47
C VAL A 83 -0.14 -0.86 -44.53
N PRO A 84 0.16 0.44 -44.76
CA PRO A 84 1.00 1.21 -43.87
C PRO A 84 0.40 1.27 -42.46
N VAL A 85 1.17 0.87 -41.45
CA VAL A 85 0.82 0.97 -40.05
C VAL A 85 1.79 1.92 -39.38
N ALA A 86 1.29 3.00 -38.78
CA ALA A 86 2.14 3.94 -38.09
C ALA A 86 2.78 3.25 -36.88
N PRO A 87 4.13 3.25 -36.74
CA PRO A 87 4.83 2.58 -35.66
C PRO A 87 4.66 3.32 -34.31
N SER A 88 4.93 2.61 -33.21
CA SER A 88 4.96 3.15 -31.87
C SER A 88 6.02 2.40 -31.04
N VAL A 89 6.53 3.00 -29.98
CA VAL A 89 7.36 2.33 -28.97
C VAL A 89 6.48 1.39 -28.14
N SER A 90 5.28 1.82 -27.80
CA SER A 90 4.30 0.98 -27.12
C SER A 90 3.64 -0.01 -28.08
N ILE A 91 3.41 -1.24 -27.63
CA ILE A 91 2.66 -2.24 -28.40
C ILE A 91 1.17 -1.92 -28.56
N VAL A 92 0.63 -1.07 -27.68
CA VAL A 92 -0.74 -0.54 -27.78
C VAL A 92 -0.69 0.96 -27.65
N ARG A 93 -0.95 1.69 -28.74
CA ARG A 93 -0.68 3.12 -28.84
C ARG A 93 -1.30 3.97 -27.78
N GLY A 94 -2.52 3.91 -27.46
CA GLY A 94 -3.20 4.80 -26.49
C GLY A 94 -3.09 4.37 -25.03
N GLU A 95 -2.72 3.13 -24.76
CA GLU A 95 -2.76 2.55 -23.42
C GLU A 95 -1.86 3.27 -22.39
N PRO A 96 -0.62 3.69 -22.73
CA PRO A 96 0.26 4.38 -21.77
C PRO A 96 -0.34 5.68 -21.21
N PHE A 97 -1.12 6.39 -21.99
CA PHE A 97 -1.79 7.63 -21.52
C PHE A 97 -2.81 7.31 -20.41
N PHE A 98 -3.62 6.28 -20.59
CA PHE A 98 -4.63 5.90 -19.61
C PHE A 98 -4.00 5.22 -18.38
N ALA A 99 -2.96 4.41 -18.59
CA ALA A 99 -2.24 3.74 -17.52
C ALA A 99 -1.49 4.68 -16.58
N LEU A 100 -1.09 5.87 -17.05
CA LEU A 100 -0.47 6.91 -16.21
C LEU A 100 -1.37 7.38 -15.06
N GLY A 101 -2.68 7.25 -15.17
CA GLY A 101 -3.63 7.75 -14.18
C GLY A 101 -3.37 7.23 -12.77
N ALA A 102 -3.11 5.93 -12.60
CA ALA A 102 -2.86 5.33 -11.29
C ALA A 102 -1.54 5.82 -10.63
N PRO A 103 -0.36 5.78 -11.28
CA PRO A 103 0.86 6.37 -10.73
C PRO A 103 0.72 7.88 -10.44
N LEU A 104 0.02 8.64 -11.28
CA LEU A 104 -0.23 10.05 -11.05
C LEU A 104 -1.08 10.26 -9.78
N ALA A 105 -2.20 9.55 -9.62
CA ALA A 105 -3.03 9.62 -8.41
C ALA A 105 -2.22 9.28 -7.15
N ASN A 106 -1.34 8.27 -7.22
CA ASN A 106 -0.47 7.87 -6.12
C ASN A 106 0.53 8.97 -5.74
N MET A 107 1.19 9.60 -6.71
CA MET A 107 2.11 10.72 -6.48
C MET A 107 1.39 11.95 -5.90
N LEU A 108 0.19 12.27 -6.42
CA LEU A 108 -0.64 13.35 -5.89
C LEU A 108 -1.09 13.06 -4.45
N ALA A 109 -1.51 11.83 -4.14
CA ALA A 109 -1.90 11.41 -2.81
C ALA A 109 -0.72 11.48 -1.81
N LEU A 110 0.46 11.00 -2.22
CA LEU A 110 1.70 11.08 -1.45
C LEU A 110 2.05 12.54 -1.13
N THR A 111 2.01 13.41 -2.13
CA THR A 111 2.31 14.84 -2.00
C THR A 111 1.30 15.53 -1.09
N LEU A 112 0.00 15.29 -1.28
CA LEU A 112 -1.04 15.86 -0.44
C LEU A 112 -0.91 15.37 1.01
N GLY A 113 -0.64 14.07 1.22
CA GLY A 113 -0.34 13.50 2.53
C GLY A 113 0.87 14.17 3.20
N LEU A 114 1.95 14.42 2.45
CA LEU A 114 3.13 15.13 2.94
C LEU A 114 2.78 16.57 3.35
N LEU A 115 1.96 17.27 2.59
CA LEU A 115 1.57 18.65 2.90
C LEU A 115 0.65 18.72 4.12
N VAL A 116 -0.36 17.88 4.22
CA VAL A 116 -1.31 17.83 5.34
C VAL A 116 -0.62 17.29 6.61
N GLY A 117 0.19 16.28 6.47
CA GLY A 117 0.87 15.61 7.59
C GLY A 117 1.90 16.44 8.35
N ARG A 118 2.21 17.67 7.91
CA ARG A 118 3.14 18.56 8.63
C ARG A 118 2.60 19.04 9.96
N ASP A 119 1.30 19.24 10.04
CA ASP A 119 0.63 19.51 11.31
C ASP A 119 0.43 18.20 12.08
N ARG A 120 0.67 18.24 13.40
CA ARG A 120 0.57 17.05 14.26
C ARG A 120 -0.86 16.61 14.47
N ASP A 121 -1.76 17.56 14.61
CA ASP A 121 -3.16 17.27 14.90
C ASP A 121 -3.87 16.75 13.65
N ASP A 122 -3.52 17.28 12.49
CA ASP A 122 -3.99 16.79 11.20
C ASP A 122 -3.44 15.38 10.91
N ALA A 123 -2.17 15.12 11.20
CA ALA A 123 -1.58 13.78 11.07
C ALA A 123 -2.27 12.75 11.99
N ARG A 124 -2.59 13.12 13.23
CA ARG A 124 -3.35 12.26 14.15
C ARG A 124 -4.80 12.11 13.72
N ARG A 125 -5.41 13.18 13.18
CA ARG A 125 -6.76 13.14 12.60
C ARG A 125 -6.81 12.17 11.43
N ALA A 126 -5.80 12.20 10.54
CA ALA A 126 -5.69 11.27 9.43
C ALA A 126 -5.70 9.80 9.90
N LEU A 127 -4.90 9.43 10.92
CA LEU A 127 -4.92 8.07 11.48
C LEU A 127 -6.31 7.69 12.01
N ARG A 128 -6.96 8.59 12.75
CA ARG A 128 -8.31 8.31 13.28
C ARG A 128 -9.34 8.13 12.16
N VAL A 129 -9.29 8.98 11.16
CA VAL A 129 -10.19 8.92 10.00
C VAL A 129 -9.99 7.62 9.22
N ILE A 130 -8.73 7.20 8.99
CA ILE A 130 -8.42 5.90 8.35
C ILE A 130 -8.94 4.74 9.20
N GLY A 131 -8.73 4.77 10.51
CA GLY A 131 -9.21 3.72 11.41
C GLY A 131 -10.73 3.56 11.39
N TRP A 132 -11.49 4.66 11.51
CA TRP A 132 -12.94 4.63 11.44
C TRP A 132 -13.46 4.22 10.06
N ALA A 133 -12.89 4.76 8.99
CA ALA A 133 -13.27 4.39 7.64
C ALA A 133 -12.98 2.90 7.36
N GLY A 134 -11.80 2.41 7.76
CA GLY A 134 -11.44 1.00 7.65
C GLY A 134 -12.41 0.08 8.37
N ALA A 135 -12.81 0.43 9.59
CA ALA A 135 -13.80 -0.34 10.34
C ALA A 135 -15.20 -0.28 9.70
N ALA A 136 -15.61 0.88 9.13
CA ALA A 136 -16.86 0.99 8.40
C ALA A 136 -16.89 0.11 7.14
N TYR A 137 -15.78 0.11 6.35
CA TYR A 137 -15.63 -0.79 5.21
C TYR A 137 -15.60 -2.27 5.62
N ALA A 138 -14.96 -2.58 6.76
CA ALA A 138 -14.92 -3.92 7.30
C ALA A 138 -16.34 -4.39 7.72
N ALA A 139 -17.07 -3.57 8.47
CA ALA A 139 -18.43 -3.86 8.87
C ALA A 139 -19.35 -4.05 7.66
N TYR A 140 -19.29 -3.14 6.68
CA TYR A 140 -20.00 -3.30 5.41
C TYR A 140 -19.66 -4.62 4.73
N GLY A 141 -18.36 -4.94 4.59
CA GLY A 141 -17.91 -6.16 3.93
C GLY A 141 -18.35 -7.44 4.65
N ILE A 142 -18.41 -7.42 5.99
CA ILE A 142 -18.92 -8.54 6.80
C ILE A 142 -20.43 -8.71 6.55
N VAL A 143 -21.21 -7.63 6.64
CA VAL A 143 -22.66 -7.68 6.40
C VAL A 143 -22.95 -8.15 4.98
N ALA A 144 -22.26 -7.59 3.97
CA ALA A 144 -22.44 -7.97 2.57
C ALA A 144 -22.11 -9.45 2.33
N LEU A 145 -21.06 -9.99 2.98
CA LEU A 145 -20.68 -11.41 2.86
C LEU A 145 -21.79 -12.36 3.35
N PHE A 146 -22.47 -11.98 4.43
CA PHE A 146 -23.57 -12.80 4.99
C PHE A 146 -24.90 -12.58 4.27
N HIS A 147 -25.09 -11.42 3.62
CA HIS A 147 -26.32 -11.13 2.88
C HIS A 147 -26.29 -11.71 1.47
N ASP A 148 -25.25 -11.39 0.70
CA ASP A 148 -25.00 -11.97 -0.62
C ASP A 148 -23.50 -12.14 -0.86
N PRO A 149 -23.00 -13.39 -0.72
CA PRO A 149 -21.58 -13.68 -0.89
C PRO A 149 -21.11 -13.60 -2.36
N LEU A 150 -22.03 -13.53 -3.32
CA LEU A 150 -21.71 -13.53 -4.76
C LEU A 150 -21.69 -12.11 -5.36
N GLU A 151 -22.24 -11.12 -4.66
CA GLU A 151 -22.23 -9.72 -5.09
C GLU A 151 -21.23 -8.86 -4.30
N SER A 152 -20.77 -7.79 -4.93
CA SER A 152 -20.05 -6.68 -4.31
C SER A 152 -20.69 -5.37 -4.78
N MET A 153 -21.38 -4.68 -3.87
CA MET A 153 -22.19 -3.50 -4.16
C MET A 153 -23.31 -3.83 -5.16
N TRP A 154 -23.11 -3.57 -6.45
CA TRP A 154 -24.05 -3.81 -7.55
C TRP A 154 -23.47 -4.69 -8.68
N ARG A 155 -22.36 -5.37 -8.43
CA ARG A 155 -21.69 -6.23 -9.43
C ARG A 155 -21.49 -7.63 -8.87
N ASP A 156 -21.69 -8.60 -9.75
CA ASP A 156 -21.37 -10.00 -9.48
C ASP A 156 -19.86 -10.18 -9.27
N LYS A 157 -19.50 -11.02 -8.31
CA LYS A 157 -18.11 -11.41 -8.05
C LYS A 157 -17.71 -12.56 -8.97
N ALA A 158 -17.08 -12.24 -10.08
CA ALA A 158 -16.66 -13.25 -11.05
C ALA A 158 -15.63 -14.27 -10.51
N SER A 159 -14.79 -13.90 -9.51
CA SER A 159 -13.67 -14.75 -9.05
C SER A 159 -13.50 -14.86 -7.54
N SER A 160 -14.25 -14.10 -6.77
CA SER A 160 -14.09 -14.03 -5.31
C SER A 160 -15.38 -14.37 -4.55
N GLY A 161 -16.29 -15.13 -5.18
CA GLY A 161 -17.52 -15.58 -4.56
C GLY A 161 -17.26 -16.39 -3.28
N GLY A 162 -18.04 -16.10 -2.23
CA GLY A 162 -17.90 -16.75 -0.91
C GLY A 162 -16.79 -16.18 -0.03
N TYR A 163 -16.09 -15.11 -0.46
CA TYR A 163 -15.04 -14.43 0.34
C TYR A 163 -15.37 -12.95 0.53
N LEU A 164 -14.88 -12.38 1.63
CA LEU A 164 -15.05 -10.96 1.89
C LEU A 164 -14.17 -10.14 0.92
N THR A 165 -14.81 -9.25 0.18
CA THR A 165 -14.14 -8.28 -0.69
C THR A 165 -14.49 -6.84 -0.31
N SER A 166 -15.57 -6.62 0.49
CA SER A 166 -16.13 -5.30 0.75
C SER A 166 -16.41 -4.57 -0.57
N THR A 167 -15.93 -3.34 -0.72
CA THR A 167 -16.08 -2.55 -1.94
C THR A 167 -15.04 -2.87 -3.02
N PHE A 168 -14.11 -3.79 -2.78
CA PHE A 168 -13.13 -4.23 -3.78
C PHE A 168 -13.66 -5.41 -4.58
N ILE A 169 -13.19 -5.54 -5.83
CA ILE A 169 -13.47 -6.72 -6.64
C ILE A 169 -12.54 -7.89 -6.24
N ASN A 170 -11.30 -7.56 -5.86
CA ASN A 170 -10.26 -8.52 -5.54
C ASN A 170 -10.12 -8.68 -4.00
N ARG A 171 -10.29 -9.91 -3.51
CA ARG A 171 -10.13 -10.25 -2.08
C ARG A 171 -8.72 -9.99 -1.55
N ASN A 172 -7.68 -10.11 -2.40
CA ASN A 172 -6.30 -9.89 -1.99
C ASN A 172 -6.05 -8.40 -1.69
N THR A 173 -6.60 -7.51 -2.52
CA THR A 173 -6.55 -6.06 -2.26
C THR A 173 -7.37 -5.68 -1.03
N ALA A 174 -8.54 -6.29 -0.85
CA ALA A 174 -9.34 -6.10 0.38
C ALA A 174 -8.54 -6.49 1.62
N ALA A 175 -7.82 -7.63 1.57
CA ALA A 175 -6.95 -8.08 2.67
C ALA A 175 -5.84 -7.07 2.98
N THR A 176 -5.18 -6.55 1.96
CA THR A 176 -4.11 -5.55 2.09
C THR A 176 -4.65 -4.25 2.71
N PHE A 177 -5.86 -3.84 2.31
CA PHE A 177 -6.55 -2.67 2.86
C PHE A 177 -6.92 -2.89 4.34
N PHE A 178 -7.57 -4.01 4.68
CA PHE A 178 -7.97 -4.27 6.07
C PHE A 178 -6.79 -4.50 6.99
N GLY A 179 -5.74 -5.15 6.52
CA GLY A 179 -4.48 -5.28 7.25
C GLY A 179 -3.83 -3.93 7.56
N SER A 180 -3.83 -3.03 6.60
CA SER A 180 -3.35 -1.65 6.77
C SER A 180 -4.19 -0.87 7.79
N CYS A 181 -5.52 -0.97 7.70
CA CYS A 181 -6.43 -0.35 8.68
C CYS A 181 -6.27 -0.96 10.09
N ALA A 182 -6.10 -2.28 10.18
CA ALA A 182 -5.86 -2.97 11.46
C ALA A 182 -4.59 -2.48 12.15
N VAL A 183 -3.49 -2.27 11.40
CA VAL A 183 -2.25 -1.69 11.92
C VAL A 183 -2.47 -0.27 12.45
N VAL A 184 -3.21 0.57 11.71
CA VAL A 184 -3.52 1.93 12.16
C VAL A 184 -4.35 1.91 13.46
N CYS A 185 -5.40 1.09 13.51
CA CYS A 185 -6.25 0.95 14.69
C CYS A 185 -5.48 0.39 15.88
N LEU A 186 -4.62 -0.63 15.67
CA LEU A 186 -3.74 -1.16 16.71
C LEU A 186 -2.82 -0.08 17.29
N LEU A 187 -2.19 0.74 16.45
CA LEU A 187 -1.31 1.81 16.92
C LEU A 187 -2.08 2.89 17.70
N LEU A 188 -3.32 3.19 17.34
CA LEU A 188 -4.20 4.06 18.13
C LEU A 188 -4.52 3.43 19.49
N LEU A 189 -4.79 2.13 19.54
CA LEU A 189 -4.99 1.37 20.78
C LEU A 189 -3.73 1.40 21.65
N LEU A 190 -2.56 1.08 21.07
CA LEU A 190 -1.29 1.08 21.79
C LEU A 190 -0.92 2.46 22.33
N GLU A 191 -1.27 3.56 21.64
CA GLU A 191 -1.11 4.91 22.17
C GLU A 191 -1.99 5.15 23.40
N GLN A 192 -3.23 4.68 23.41
CA GLN A 192 -4.12 4.79 24.56
C GLN A 192 -3.62 3.96 25.75
N ILE A 193 -3.18 2.74 25.51
CA ILE A 193 -2.56 1.88 26.52
C ILE A 193 -1.33 2.59 27.12
N ARG A 194 -0.43 3.09 26.27
CA ARG A 194 0.79 3.77 26.74
C ARG A 194 0.52 5.02 27.61
N ARG A 195 -0.54 5.78 27.31
CA ARG A 195 -0.90 6.97 28.08
C ARG A 195 -1.35 6.65 29.51
N ARG A 196 -1.86 5.43 29.73
CA ARG A 196 -2.39 4.98 31.01
C ARG A 196 -1.38 4.21 31.86
N LEU A 197 -0.38 3.62 31.21
CA LEU A 197 0.66 2.89 31.92
C LEU A 197 1.73 3.83 32.40
N PRO A 198 2.13 3.80 33.69
CA PRO A 198 3.26 4.55 34.22
C PRO A 198 4.55 4.13 33.49
N ASP A 199 5.58 4.98 33.60
CA ASP A 199 6.89 4.66 33.06
C ASP A 199 7.48 3.48 33.86
N GLY A 200 7.51 2.29 33.31
CA GLY A 200 7.94 1.05 33.96
C GLY A 200 7.46 -0.19 33.19
N GLU A 201 7.37 -1.32 33.89
CA GLU A 201 6.84 -2.57 33.36
C GLU A 201 5.32 -2.47 33.09
N ILE A 202 4.85 -3.25 32.10
CA ILE A 202 3.43 -3.29 31.77
C ILE A 202 2.68 -4.05 32.83
N ASP A 203 1.90 -3.35 33.65
CA ASP A 203 1.00 -3.95 34.62
C ASP A 203 -0.37 -4.27 33.98
N TRP A 204 -0.53 -5.52 33.59
CA TRP A 204 -1.74 -6.03 32.98
C TRP A 204 -2.96 -6.01 33.93
N PHE A 205 -2.75 -6.20 35.22
CA PHE A 205 -3.83 -6.17 36.22
C PHE A 205 -4.40 -4.76 36.35
N ARG A 206 -3.54 -3.74 36.30
CA ARG A 206 -3.98 -2.35 36.32
C ARG A 206 -4.79 -2.00 35.06
N LEU A 207 -4.34 -2.48 33.90
CA LEU A 207 -5.07 -2.27 32.64
C LEU A 207 -6.47 -2.96 32.67
N LEU A 208 -6.55 -4.18 33.21
CA LEU A 208 -7.81 -4.88 33.42
C LEU A 208 -8.71 -4.13 34.42
N ALA A 209 -8.13 -3.65 35.52
CA ALA A 209 -8.86 -2.87 36.52
C ALA A 209 -9.43 -1.57 35.93
N GLU A 210 -8.71 -0.89 35.02
CA GLU A 210 -9.23 0.28 34.32
C GLU A 210 -10.36 -0.05 33.33
N LEU A 211 -10.34 -1.23 32.69
CA LEU A 211 -11.43 -1.71 31.85
C LEU A 211 -12.69 -2.04 32.64
N THR A 212 -12.52 -2.48 33.88
CA THR A 212 -13.61 -2.81 34.80
C THR A 212 -14.01 -1.65 35.70
N SER A 213 -13.19 -0.58 35.77
CA SER A 213 -13.48 0.63 36.54
C SER A 213 -14.69 1.37 35.95
N GLY A 214 -15.48 1.98 36.85
CA GLY A 214 -16.70 2.68 36.47
C GLY A 214 -16.50 4.02 35.76
N ASP A 215 -15.28 4.39 35.35
CA ASP A 215 -15.02 5.60 34.55
C ASP A 215 -15.36 5.38 33.06
N PRO A 216 -16.48 5.94 32.55
CA PRO A 216 -16.92 5.74 31.17
C PRO A 216 -15.89 6.27 30.16
N LYS A 217 -15.24 7.42 30.41
CA LYS A 217 -14.27 8.03 29.49
C LYS A 217 -13.00 7.21 29.39
N GLY A 218 -12.56 6.64 30.51
CA GLY A 218 -11.41 5.73 30.54
C GLY A 218 -11.67 4.46 29.71
N ARG A 219 -12.85 3.87 29.90
CA ARG A 219 -13.27 2.65 29.24
C ARG A 219 -13.45 2.83 27.72
N GLU A 220 -14.18 3.87 27.30
CA GLU A 220 -14.40 4.19 25.89
C GLU A 220 -13.08 4.39 25.12
N GLY A 221 -12.10 5.06 25.76
CA GLY A 221 -10.82 5.31 25.16
C GLY A 221 -9.98 4.05 24.87
N LEU A 222 -10.32 2.88 25.41
CA LEU A 222 -9.69 1.57 25.10
C LEU A 222 -10.63 0.71 24.25
N ILE A 223 -11.91 0.65 24.58
CA ILE A 223 -12.87 -0.22 23.89
C ILE A 223 -13.00 0.18 22.42
N VAL A 224 -13.15 1.47 22.13
CA VAL A 224 -13.32 1.93 20.73
C VAL A 224 -12.16 1.49 19.84
N PRO A 225 -10.87 1.84 20.09
CA PRO A 225 -9.79 1.43 19.20
C PRO A 225 -9.57 -0.10 19.21
N PHE A 226 -9.92 -0.79 20.31
CA PHE A 226 -9.90 -2.25 20.33
C PHE A 226 -10.94 -2.83 19.37
N THR A 227 -12.21 -2.36 19.42
CA THR A 227 -13.28 -2.80 18.53
C THR A 227 -12.95 -2.52 17.07
N LEU A 228 -12.43 -1.32 16.75
CA LEU A 228 -11.99 -0.99 15.39
C LEU A 228 -10.89 -1.94 14.89
N THR A 229 -9.91 -2.26 15.75
CA THR A 229 -8.85 -3.23 15.43
C THR A 229 -9.43 -4.60 15.19
N PHE A 230 -10.30 -5.06 16.09
CA PHE A 230 -10.93 -6.39 16.01
C PHE A 230 -11.73 -6.56 14.72
N VAL A 231 -12.58 -5.60 14.37
CA VAL A 231 -13.43 -5.65 13.17
C VAL A 231 -12.56 -5.67 11.89
N CYS A 232 -11.48 -4.86 11.83
CA CYS A 232 -10.56 -4.87 10.69
C CYS A 232 -9.81 -6.21 10.58
N VAL A 233 -9.35 -6.79 11.71
CA VAL A 233 -8.68 -8.09 11.73
C VAL A 233 -9.65 -9.20 11.33
N LEU A 234 -10.87 -9.19 11.83
CA LEU A 234 -11.91 -10.14 11.43
C LEU A 234 -12.18 -10.09 9.92
N ALA A 235 -12.36 -8.87 9.38
CA ALA A 235 -12.54 -8.68 7.94
C ALA A 235 -11.34 -9.21 7.14
N LEU A 236 -10.11 -8.94 7.59
CA LEU A 236 -8.87 -9.45 6.99
C LEU A 236 -8.92 -10.99 6.87
N PHE A 237 -9.26 -11.70 7.94
CA PHE A 237 -9.36 -13.16 7.92
C PHE A 237 -10.47 -13.67 6.99
N LEU A 238 -11.63 -13.00 6.97
CA LEU A 238 -12.75 -13.37 6.10
C LEU A 238 -12.48 -13.18 4.61
N THR A 239 -11.42 -12.44 4.23
CA THR A 239 -10.95 -12.38 2.83
C THR A 239 -10.35 -13.70 2.36
N ALA A 240 -9.89 -14.57 3.27
CA ALA A 240 -9.14 -15.78 2.99
C ALA A 240 -7.92 -15.58 2.06
N SER A 241 -7.29 -14.41 2.10
CA SER A 241 -6.07 -14.09 1.34
C SER A 241 -4.83 -14.49 2.16
N ARG A 242 -4.15 -15.57 1.76
CA ARG A 242 -2.94 -16.07 2.44
C ARG A 242 -1.84 -15.00 2.52
N ALA A 243 -1.50 -14.42 1.38
CA ALA A 243 -0.47 -13.37 1.32
C ALA A 243 -0.88 -12.12 2.12
N GLY A 244 -2.16 -11.71 2.04
CA GLY A 244 -2.67 -10.56 2.79
C GLY A 244 -2.60 -10.76 4.30
N VAL A 245 -2.97 -11.95 4.81
CA VAL A 245 -2.88 -12.27 6.24
C VAL A 245 -1.42 -12.35 6.71
N LEU A 246 -0.53 -12.98 5.94
CA LEU A 246 0.89 -13.08 6.29
C LEU A 246 1.58 -11.71 6.33
N THR A 247 1.42 -10.90 5.29
CA THR A 247 2.06 -9.57 5.22
C THR A 247 1.51 -8.62 6.28
N SER A 248 0.21 -8.70 6.56
CA SER A 248 -0.43 -7.93 7.63
C SER A 248 0.03 -8.40 9.01
N GLY A 249 0.14 -9.72 9.23
CA GLY A 249 0.67 -10.30 10.46
C GLY A 249 2.09 -9.84 10.76
N VAL A 250 2.98 -9.91 9.78
CA VAL A 250 4.36 -9.37 9.89
C VAL A 250 4.35 -7.90 10.29
N SER A 251 3.49 -7.09 9.67
CA SER A 251 3.42 -5.66 9.95
C SER A 251 2.78 -5.34 11.30
N LEU A 252 1.78 -6.10 11.75
CA LEU A 252 1.21 -5.96 13.10
C LEU A 252 2.28 -6.26 14.17
N LEU A 253 3.07 -7.30 13.97
CA LEU A 253 4.20 -7.63 14.86
C LEU A 253 5.27 -6.56 14.84
N LEU A 254 5.64 -6.06 13.67
CA LEU A 254 6.57 -4.95 13.50
C LEU A 254 6.07 -3.70 14.25
N ALA A 255 4.77 -3.39 14.15
CA ALA A 255 4.14 -2.28 14.86
C ALA A 255 4.31 -2.43 16.37
N VAL A 256 3.97 -3.59 16.96
CA VAL A 256 4.12 -3.86 18.39
C VAL A 256 5.58 -3.80 18.83
N ALA A 257 6.47 -4.50 18.11
CA ALA A 257 7.89 -4.56 18.45
C ALA A 257 8.55 -3.18 18.43
N LEU A 258 8.33 -2.37 17.39
CA LEU A 258 8.87 -1.02 17.30
C LEU A 258 8.19 -0.07 18.28
N PHE A 259 6.88 -0.25 18.56
CA PHE A 259 6.16 0.58 19.51
C PHE A 259 6.66 0.40 20.95
N PHE A 260 6.97 -0.81 21.39
CA PHE A 260 7.45 -1.12 22.74
C PHE A 260 8.97 -1.29 22.84
N ARG A 261 9.74 -1.13 21.76
CA ARG A 261 11.19 -1.39 21.70
C ARG A 261 12.05 -0.75 22.82
N ARG A 262 11.57 0.32 23.45
CA ARG A 262 12.26 1.00 24.56
C ARG A 262 11.90 0.44 25.94
N ARG A 263 10.82 -0.33 26.04
CA ARG A 263 10.31 -0.93 27.28
C ARG A 263 10.56 -2.43 27.36
N LEU A 264 10.74 -3.09 26.21
CA LEU A 264 11.06 -4.51 26.13
C LEU A 264 12.58 -4.66 26.01
N SER A 265 13.18 -5.53 26.84
CA SER A 265 14.54 -6.02 26.57
C SER A 265 14.57 -6.69 25.20
N ARG A 266 15.74 -6.67 24.52
CA ARG A 266 15.86 -7.27 23.17
C ARG A 266 15.36 -8.71 23.10
N GLY A 267 15.62 -9.51 24.14
CA GLY A 267 15.14 -10.89 24.22
C GLY A 267 13.62 -10.99 24.37
N LYS A 268 12.99 -10.19 25.25
CA LYS A 268 11.53 -10.17 25.43
C LYS A 268 10.80 -9.67 24.16
N ALA A 269 11.35 -8.67 23.47
CA ALA A 269 10.78 -8.19 22.20
C ALA A 269 10.81 -9.26 21.11
N LEU A 270 11.90 -10.02 21.01
CA LEU A 270 12.03 -11.14 20.07
C LEU A 270 11.05 -12.27 20.38
N VAL A 271 10.91 -12.62 21.67
CA VAL A 271 9.96 -13.67 22.12
C VAL A 271 8.52 -13.27 21.83
N VAL A 272 8.12 -12.01 22.13
CA VAL A 272 6.77 -11.52 21.84
C VAL A 272 6.51 -11.49 20.33
N ALA A 273 7.50 -11.07 19.54
CA ALA A 273 7.39 -11.08 18.07
C ALA A 273 7.28 -12.54 17.54
N ALA A 274 8.11 -13.45 18.02
CA ALA A 274 8.09 -14.86 17.62
C ALA A 274 6.80 -15.57 18.04
N ALA A 275 6.33 -15.36 19.26
CA ALA A 275 5.08 -15.92 19.76
C ALA A 275 3.87 -15.38 19.01
N GLY A 276 3.86 -14.08 18.71
CA GLY A 276 2.81 -13.45 17.89
C GLY A 276 2.81 -13.97 16.46
N ALA A 277 3.99 -14.16 15.85
CA ALA A 277 4.13 -14.76 14.52
C ALA A 277 3.64 -16.21 14.51
N ALA A 278 4.04 -17.00 15.49
CA ALA A 278 3.57 -18.39 15.63
C ALA A 278 2.06 -18.46 15.85
N ALA A 279 1.49 -17.61 16.70
CA ALA A 279 0.04 -17.51 16.90
C ALA A 279 -0.69 -17.11 15.62
N ALA A 280 -0.18 -16.12 14.87
CA ALA A 280 -0.76 -15.71 13.59
C ALA A 280 -0.72 -16.86 12.57
N VAL A 281 0.40 -17.57 12.45
CA VAL A 281 0.53 -18.76 11.59
C VAL A 281 -0.43 -19.85 12.03
N MET A 282 -0.52 -20.16 13.33
CA MET A 282 -1.44 -21.17 13.85
C MET A 282 -2.91 -20.81 13.60
N ILE A 283 -3.30 -19.56 13.81
CA ILE A 283 -4.65 -19.06 13.50
C ILE A 283 -4.94 -19.20 12.01
N VAL A 284 -3.98 -18.80 11.15
CA VAL A 284 -4.09 -18.99 9.70
C VAL A 284 -4.30 -20.44 9.35
N LEU A 285 -3.50 -21.36 9.92
CA LEU A 285 -3.61 -22.80 9.66
C LEU A 285 -4.93 -23.38 10.18
N GLN A 286 -5.40 -22.97 11.36
CA GLN A 286 -6.66 -23.49 11.95
C GLN A 286 -7.91 -22.92 11.29
N VAL A 287 -7.99 -21.59 11.09
CA VAL A 287 -9.16 -20.94 10.48
C VAL A 287 -9.26 -21.26 8.98
N MET A 288 -8.13 -21.45 8.34
CA MET A 288 -8.06 -21.76 6.91
C MET A 288 -7.97 -23.27 6.64
N GLY A 289 -7.76 -24.10 7.64
CA GLY A 289 -7.47 -25.54 7.50
C GLY A 289 -8.52 -26.39 6.78
N GLY A 290 -9.81 -26.00 6.85
CA GLY A 290 -10.88 -26.75 6.18
C GLY A 290 -11.02 -26.43 4.66
N ARG A 291 -10.78 -25.18 4.24
CA ARG A 291 -10.91 -24.75 2.82
C ARG A 291 -9.56 -24.48 2.14
N VAL A 292 -8.54 -24.20 2.91
CA VAL A 292 -7.17 -23.94 2.44
C VAL A 292 -6.32 -25.18 2.48
N GLY A 293 -6.56 -26.13 3.40
CA GLY A 293 -5.95 -27.46 3.37
C GLY A 293 -6.18 -28.12 2.02
N ALA A 294 -7.42 -28.16 1.54
CA ALA A 294 -7.75 -28.68 0.22
C ALA A 294 -7.05 -27.93 -0.95
N ARG A 295 -6.77 -26.63 -0.79
CA ARG A 295 -6.00 -25.87 -1.80
C ARG A 295 -4.49 -26.02 -1.66
N PHE A 296 -3.96 -26.26 -0.44
CA PHE A 296 -2.56 -26.62 -0.25
C PHE A 296 -2.27 -28.02 -0.82
N GLU A 297 -3.21 -28.95 -0.70
CA GLU A 297 -3.10 -30.29 -1.29
C GLU A 297 -3.22 -30.26 -2.82
N LEU A 298 -4.02 -29.34 -3.38
CA LEU A 298 -4.25 -29.23 -4.82
C LEU A 298 -3.28 -28.28 -5.55
N GLN A 299 -2.70 -27.27 -4.91
CA GLN A 299 -1.90 -26.21 -5.54
C GLN A 299 -0.51 -26.01 -4.94
N GLY A 300 -0.12 -26.76 -3.89
CA GLY A 300 1.17 -26.64 -3.23
C GLY A 300 1.42 -25.29 -2.51
N LEU A 301 2.64 -25.08 -2.02
CA LEU A 301 3.11 -23.82 -1.44
C LEU A 301 3.40 -22.76 -2.50
N ALA A 302 3.80 -23.18 -3.69
CA ALA A 302 4.11 -22.32 -4.83
C ALA A 302 3.01 -22.48 -5.89
N ASP A 303 2.50 -21.36 -6.38
CA ASP A 303 1.63 -21.31 -7.56
C ASP A 303 2.55 -21.43 -8.79
N GLU A 304 2.71 -22.65 -9.32
CA GLU A 304 3.61 -22.94 -10.46
C GLU A 304 3.28 -22.05 -11.67
N GLY A 305 1.99 -21.78 -11.91
CA GLY A 305 1.57 -20.87 -12.96
C GLY A 305 2.10 -19.46 -12.77
N ARG A 306 2.15 -18.96 -11.51
CA ARG A 306 2.74 -17.62 -11.23
C ARG A 306 4.24 -17.60 -11.45
N LEU A 307 4.96 -18.65 -11.04
CA LEU A 307 6.40 -18.73 -11.27
C LEU A 307 6.72 -18.74 -12.76
N ALA A 308 6.01 -19.52 -13.55
CA ALA A 308 6.14 -19.52 -15.02
C ALA A 308 5.78 -18.15 -15.63
N GLY A 309 4.73 -17.47 -15.11
CA GLY A 309 4.36 -16.11 -15.50
C GLY A 309 5.43 -15.07 -15.18
N TRP A 310 6.09 -15.19 -14.03
CA TRP A 310 7.22 -14.32 -13.67
C TRP A 310 8.43 -14.55 -14.56
N GLN A 311 8.77 -15.80 -14.88
CA GLN A 311 9.85 -16.12 -15.81
C GLN A 311 9.56 -15.56 -17.21
N SER A 312 8.32 -15.68 -17.69
CA SER A 312 7.88 -15.06 -18.93
C SER A 312 8.00 -13.53 -18.91
N THR A 313 7.64 -12.90 -17.79
CA THR A 313 7.79 -11.45 -17.61
C THR A 313 9.26 -11.02 -17.58
N LEU A 314 10.15 -11.82 -16.96
CA LEU A 314 11.59 -11.53 -16.98
C LEU A 314 12.17 -11.59 -18.39
N ARG A 315 11.72 -12.52 -19.26
CA ARG A 315 12.11 -12.54 -20.70
C ARG A 315 11.64 -11.27 -21.40
N MET A 316 10.39 -10.85 -21.17
CA MET A 316 9.85 -9.61 -21.72
C MET A 316 10.69 -8.37 -21.30
N ILE A 317 11.12 -8.30 -20.03
CA ILE A 317 12.00 -7.23 -19.53
C ILE A 317 13.36 -7.27 -20.22
N ALA A 318 13.92 -8.46 -20.44
CA ALA A 318 15.22 -8.62 -21.11
C ALA A 318 15.17 -8.15 -22.57
N ASP A 319 14.07 -8.39 -23.28
CA ASP A 319 13.89 -7.95 -24.67
C ASP A 319 13.61 -6.45 -24.79
N HIS A 320 12.98 -5.83 -23.79
CA HIS A 320 12.60 -4.40 -23.78
C HIS A 320 13.12 -3.65 -22.55
N PRO A 321 14.47 -3.61 -22.31
CA PRO A 321 15.03 -3.17 -21.03
C PRO A 321 14.91 -1.66 -20.78
N TRP A 322 14.84 -0.82 -21.82
CA TRP A 322 14.99 0.63 -21.68
C TRP A 322 13.67 1.36 -21.42
N PHE A 323 12.65 1.11 -22.21
CA PHE A 323 11.36 1.80 -22.14
C PHE A 323 10.18 0.83 -21.95
N GLY A 324 10.46 -0.46 -21.81
CA GLY A 324 9.44 -1.50 -21.67
C GLY A 324 8.60 -1.69 -22.94
N THR A 325 7.50 -2.41 -22.79
CA THR A 325 6.53 -2.68 -23.88
C THR A 325 5.44 -1.61 -24.00
N GLY A 326 5.41 -0.67 -23.06
CA GLY A 326 4.39 0.37 -22.92
C GLY A 326 3.65 0.26 -21.58
N MET A 327 3.39 1.40 -20.92
CA MET A 327 2.64 1.42 -19.66
C MET A 327 1.26 0.79 -19.83
N GLY A 328 0.90 -0.14 -18.91
CA GLY A 328 -0.38 -0.85 -18.93
C GLY A 328 -0.51 -1.91 -20.02
N THR A 329 0.54 -2.17 -20.78
CA THR A 329 0.47 -3.09 -21.93
C THR A 329 0.89 -4.52 -21.60
N TRP A 330 1.31 -4.81 -20.39
CA TRP A 330 1.75 -6.15 -19.99
C TRP A 330 0.78 -7.24 -20.46
N ARG A 331 -0.53 -7.06 -20.24
CA ARG A 331 -1.58 -8.02 -20.62
C ARG A 331 -1.65 -8.32 -22.13
N TYR A 332 -1.20 -7.39 -22.96
CA TYR A 332 -1.20 -7.50 -24.41
C TYR A 332 0.13 -8.11 -24.92
N ALA A 333 1.25 -7.81 -24.23
CA ALA A 333 2.55 -8.38 -24.55
C ALA A 333 2.70 -9.82 -24.05
N PHE A 334 2.11 -10.15 -22.90
CA PHE A 334 2.28 -11.43 -22.23
C PHE A 334 1.97 -12.67 -23.11
N PRO A 335 0.95 -12.68 -23.99
CA PRO A 335 0.69 -13.84 -24.85
C PRO A 335 1.88 -14.27 -25.72
N ALA A 336 2.73 -13.33 -26.17
CA ALA A 336 3.93 -13.63 -26.96
C ALA A 336 5.04 -14.31 -26.13
N TYR A 337 5.03 -14.13 -24.80
CA TYR A 337 6.02 -14.69 -23.87
C TYR A 337 5.52 -15.85 -23.04
N ARG A 338 4.23 -16.20 -23.19
CA ARG A 338 3.56 -17.25 -22.40
C ARG A 338 4.24 -18.58 -22.64
N SER A 339 4.72 -19.24 -21.57
CA SER A 339 5.31 -20.56 -21.66
C SER A 339 4.24 -21.66 -21.76
N GLU A 340 4.62 -22.82 -22.28
CA GLU A 340 3.74 -23.99 -22.38
C GLU A 340 3.28 -24.51 -21.00
N ASP A 341 4.06 -24.22 -19.95
CA ASP A 341 3.71 -24.57 -18.56
C ASP A 341 2.51 -23.80 -18.00
N ILE A 342 2.10 -22.72 -18.69
CA ILE A 342 0.97 -21.91 -18.27
C ILE A 342 -0.28 -22.38 -18.98
N SER A 343 -1.30 -22.80 -18.22
CA SER A 343 -2.59 -23.21 -18.77
C SER A 343 -3.15 -22.21 -19.78
N MET A 344 -3.60 -22.69 -20.93
CA MET A 344 -4.23 -21.85 -21.96
C MET A 344 -5.63 -21.38 -21.58
N TRP A 345 -6.21 -21.91 -20.51
CA TRP A 345 -7.50 -21.47 -19.99
C TRP A 345 -7.36 -20.16 -19.19
N GLY A 346 -8.22 -19.21 -19.54
CA GLY A 346 -8.29 -17.92 -18.89
C GLY A 346 -7.32 -16.87 -19.46
N VAL A 347 -7.61 -15.61 -19.14
CA VAL A 347 -6.82 -14.44 -19.56
C VAL A 347 -6.00 -13.96 -18.39
N TRP A 348 -4.70 -13.83 -18.58
CA TRP A 348 -3.78 -13.22 -17.63
C TRP A 348 -3.84 -11.69 -17.81
N ASN A 349 -4.43 -11.01 -16.84
CA ASN A 349 -4.61 -9.56 -16.87
C ASN A 349 -3.51 -8.79 -16.12
N ALA A 350 -2.66 -9.46 -15.38
CA ALA A 350 -1.57 -8.88 -14.59
C ALA A 350 -0.48 -9.92 -14.32
N ALA A 351 0.76 -9.47 -14.10
CA ALA A 351 1.90 -10.32 -13.77
C ALA A 351 1.81 -10.96 -12.37
N HIS A 352 0.84 -10.57 -11.54
CA HIS A 352 0.78 -10.91 -10.11
C HIS A 352 2.10 -10.61 -9.37
N SER A 353 2.80 -9.59 -9.82
CA SER A 353 3.97 -8.99 -9.19
C SER A 353 4.10 -7.56 -9.71
N THR A 354 3.72 -6.59 -8.91
CA THR A 354 3.79 -5.18 -9.29
C THR A 354 5.21 -4.75 -9.72
N PRO A 355 6.30 -5.15 -9.03
CA PRO A 355 7.64 -4.81 -9.50
C PRO A 355 7.95 -5.35 -10.90
N LEU A 356 7.65 -6.62 -11.18
CA LEU A 356 7.92 -7.20 -12.50
C LEU A 356 7.11 -6.52 -13.59
N GLU A 357 5.84 -6.27 -13.35
CA GLU A 357 4.96 -5.57 -14.30
C GLU A 357 5.44 -4.14 -14.54
N LEU A 358 5.87 -3.42 -13.47
CA LEU A 358 6.45 -2.10 -13.62
C LEU A 358 7.68 -2.11 -14.55
N PHE A 359 8.63 -3.04 -14.31
CA PHE A 359 9.81 -3.14 -15.17
C PHE A 359 9.48 -3.50 -16.62
N ALA A 360 8.49 -4.38 -16.84
CA ALA A 360 8.04 -4.76 -18.17
C ALA A 360 7.36 -3.59 -18.92
N ASP A 361 6.61 -2.77 -18.21
CA ASP A 361 5.84 -1.66 -18.78
C ASP A 361 6.67 -0.42 -19.07
N VAL A 362 7.61 -0.05 -18.18
CA VAL A 362 8.34 1.24 -18.26
C VAL A 362 9.85 1.10 -18.42
N GLY A 363 10.35 -0.14 -18.44
CA GLY A 363 11.78 -0.44 -18.53
C GLY A 363 12.53 -0.36 -17.20
N ILE A 364 13.79 -0.85 -17.24
CA ILE A 364 14.66 -0.96 -16.06
C ILE A 364 15.00 0.42 -15.46
N PRO A 365 15.34 1.46 -16.24
CA PRO A 365 15.78 2.73 -15.64
C PRO A 365 14.73 3.39 -14.73
N LEU A 366 13.51 3.52 -15.22
CA LEU A 366 12.42 4.11 -14.40
C LEU A 366 11.97 3.15 -13.30
N GLY A 367 11.83 1.86 -13.60
CA GLY A 367 11.49 0.84 -12.60
C GLY A 367 12.48 0.83 -11.42
N ALA A 368 13.79 0.87 -11.70
CA ALA A 368 14.84 0.95 -10.69
C ALA A 368 14.76 2.26 -9.87
N ALA A 369 14.51 3.40 -10.53
CA ALA A 369 14.33 4.68 -9.83
C ALA A 369 13.16 4.64 -8.84
N VAL A 370 12.03 4.02 -9.21
CA VAL A 370 10.88 3.82 -8.31
C VAL A 370 11.25 2.91 -7.13
N VAL A 371 11.98 1.81 -7.35
CA VAL A 371 12.44 0.92 -6.28
C VAL A 371 13.39 1.66 -5.32
N VAL A 372 14.35 2.42 -5.84
CA VAL A 372 15.24 3.26 -5.01
C VAL A 372 14.44 4.29 -4.22
N GLY A 373 13.44 4.92 -4.83
CA GLY A 373 12.50 5.82 -4.15
C GLY A 373 11.83 5.16 -2.95
N TRP A 374 11.34 3.93 -3.10
CA TRP A 374 10.75 3.16 -1.99
C TRP A 374 11.75 2.82 -0.89
N ILE A 375 12.98 2.44 -1.24
CA ILE A 375 14.05 2.18 -0.25
C ILE A 375 14.32 3.44 0.58
N VAL A 376 14.40 4.61 -0.05
CA VAL A 376 14.60 5.90 0.64
C VAL A 376 13.40 6.21 1.55
N VAL A 377 12.16 6.03 1.06
CA VAL A 377 10.93 6.24 1.83
C VAL A 377 10.91 5.36 3.08
N LEU A 378 11.17 4.05 2.93
CA LEU A 378 11.24 3.11 4.05
C LEU A 378 12.32 3.52 5.06
N GLY A 379 13.51 3.91 4.60
CA GLY A 379 14.59 4.40 5.46
C GLY A 379 14.20 5.63 6.28
N ILE A 380 13.53 6.61 5.66
CA ILE A 380 13.04 7.82 6.35
C ILE A 380 11.96 7.45 7.38
N LEU A 381 11.00 6.62 7.03
CA LEU A 381 9.92 6.19 7.93
C LEU A 381 10.46 5.36 9.10
N ALA A 382 11.37 4.42 8.84
CA ALA A 382 12.02 3.62 9.87
C ALA A 382 12.80 4.51 10.86
N ARG A 383 13.61 5.44 10.32
CA ARG A 383 14.31 6.43 11.15
C ARG A 383 13.35 7.27 11.99
N GLY A 384 12.26 7.78 11.37
CA GLY A 384 11.22 8.55 12.07
C GLY A 384 10.57 7.76 13.20
N SER A 385 10.20 6.50 12.94
CA SER A 385 9.59 5.58 13.91
C SER A 385 10.53 5.28 15.09
N VAL A 386 11.84 5.29 14.86
CA VAL A 386 12.87 4.97 15.83
C VAL A 386 13.29 6.20 16.67
N ILE A 387 13.55 7.33 16.06
CA ILE A 387 14.14 8.50 16.73
C ILE A 387 13.09 9.27 17.54
N ARG A 388 11.86 9.36 17.06
CA ARG A 388 10.83 10.14 17.73
C ARG A 388 10.44 9.58 19.09
N ARG A 389 10.37 10.46 20.08
CA ARG A 389 9.89 10.15 21.44
C ARG A 389 8.37 10.34 21.55
N ARG A 390 7.82 11.38 20.89
CA ARG A 390 6.39 11.70 20.85
C ARG A 390 5.87 11.50 19.42
N ASP A 391 4.58 11.16 19.28
CA ASP A 391 3.87 11.01 17.99
C ASP A 391 4.53 10.02 17.01
N ARG A 392 5.24 9.02 17.52
CA ARG A 392 5.89 8.00 16.71
C ARG A 392 4.90 7.06 16.02
N ALA A 393 3.63 7.01 16.48
CA ALA A 393 2.61 6.17 15.88
C ALA A 393 2.36 6.53 14.41
N VAL A 394 2.47 7.82 14.03
CA VAL A 394 2.22 8.26 12.65
C VAL A 394 3.28 7.72 11.68
N PRO A 395 4.60 7.98 11.84
CA PRO A 395 5.58 7.38 10.93
C PRO A 395 5.63 5.85 11.03
N LEU A 396 5.31 5.27 12.19
CA LEU A 396 5.25 3.82 12.35
C LEU A 396 4.06 3.20 11.60
N ALA A 397 2.88 3.83 11.62
CA ALA A 397 1.73 3.41 10.84
C ALA A 397 2.05 3.44 9.34
N ALA A 398 2.63 4.54 8.88
CA ALA A 398 3.04 4.68 7.48
C ALA A 398 4.09 3.63 7.07
N LEU A 399 5.08 3.35 7.94
CA LEU A 399 6.07 2.30 7.69
C LEU A 399 5.40 0.93 7.54
N CYS A 400 4.54 0.57 8.50
CA CYS A 400 3.88 -0.73 8.49
C CYS A 400 2.94 -0.89 7.28
N VAL A 401 2.20 0.15 6.90
CA VAL A 401 1.34 0.15 5.71
C VAL A 401 2.17 0.05 4.43
N ALA A 402 3.30 0.77 4.34
CA ALA A 402 4.23 0.63 3.23
C ALA A 402 4.78 -0.81 3.14
N VAL A 403 5.16 -1.42 4.26
CA VAL A 403 5.64 -2.81 4.31
C VAL A 403 4.55 -3.79 3.85
N ILE A 404 3.30 -3.65 4.31
CA ILE A 404 2.19 -4.47 3.81
C ILE A 404 2.04 -4.32 2.30
N GLY A 405 1.94 -3.08 1.81
CA GLY A 405 1.75 -2.80 0.39
C GLY A 405 2.86 -3.38 -0.48
N LEU A 406 4.11 -3.17 -0.11
CA LEU A 406 5.28 -3.64 -0.87
C LEU A 406 5.43 -5.16 -0.84
N LEU A 407 5.34 -5.79 0.33
CA LEU A 407 5.45 -7.25 0.45
C LEU A 407 4.32 -7.95 -0.30
N HIS A 408 3.08 -7.43 -0.18
CA HIS A 408 1.95 -8.02 -0.89
C HIS A 408 2.06 -7.80 -2.41
N SER A 409 2.51 -6.63 -2.84
CA SER A 409 2.69 -6.31 -4.26
C SER A 409 3.85 -7.06 -4.93
N ALA A 410 4.75 -7.66 -4.16
CA ALA A 410 5.75 -8.58 -4.71
C ALA A 410 5.12 -9.87 -5.26
N VAL A 411 3.96 -10.29 -4.73
CA VAL A 411 3.27 -11.54 -5.09
C VAL A 411 1.85 -11.32 -5.63
N ASP A 412 1.43 -10.06 -5.77
CA ASP A 412 0.13 -9.65 -6.34
C ASP A 412 0.21 -8.18 -6.83
N PHE A 413 -0.92 -7.52 -7.08
CA PHE A 413 -1.02 -6.18 -7.70
C PHE A 413 -1.79 -5.14 -6.86
N SER A 414 -1.82 -5.27 -5.51
CA SER A 414 -2.64 -4.39 -4.66
C SER A 414 -2.29 -2.91 -4.75
N LEU A 415 -1.01 -2.54 -4.95
CA LEU A 415 -0.60 -1.14 -5.14
C LEU A 415 -0.93 -0.57 -6.53
N GLN A 416 -1.35 -1.39 -7.47
CA GLN A 416 -1.87 -0.94 -8.76
C GLN A 416 -3.36 -0.57 -8.69
N LEU A 417 -4.07 -0.96 -7.62
CA LEU A 417 -5.48 -0.63 -7.44
C LEU A 417 -5.64 0.69 -6.68
N PRO A 418 -6.12 1.77 -7.34
CA PRO A 418 -6.16 3.12 -6.78
C PRO A 418 -6.95 3.22 -5.48
N GLY A 419 -8.01 2.41 -5.31
CA GLY A 419 -8.79 2.40 -4.09
C GLY A 419 -8.00 2.08 -2.82
N TYR A 420 -7.00 1.20 -2.91
CA TYR A 420 -6.05 0.96 -1.82
C TYR A 420 -4.86 1.92 -1.88
N ALA A 421 -4.28 2.08 -3.06
CA ALA A 421 -3.03 2.81 -3.26
C ALA A 421 -3.13 4.29 -2.83
N ILE A 422 -4.19 5.00 -3.20
CA ILE A 422 -4.42 6.41 -2.81
C ILE A 422 -4.39 6.58 -1.28
N MET A 423 -5.04 5.69 -0.53
CA MET A 423 -5.01 5.72 0.93
C MET A 423 -3.60 5.42 1.47
N ALA A 424 -2.94 4.39 0.95
CA ALA A 424 -1.62 3.96 1.40
C ALA A 424 -0.55 5.03 1.12
N PHE A 425 -0.49 5.57 -0.10
CA PHE A 425 0.43 6.65 -0.46
C PHE A 425 0.15 7.94 0.31
N GLY A 426 -1.12 8.29 0.52
CA GLY A 426 -1.49 9.41 1.37
C GLY A 426 -0.98 9.27 2.79
N LEU A 427 -1.14 8.10 3.41
CA LEU A 427 -0.63 7.82 4.75
C LEU A 427 0.90 7.81 4.78
N VAL A 428 1.56 7.27 3.75
CA VAL A 428 3.03 7.34 3.61
C VAL A 428 3.50 8.78 3.59
N GLY A 429 2.82 9.66 2.83
CA GLY A 429 3.09 11.10 2.82
C GLY A 429 2.97 11.75 4.19
N VAL A 430 1.89 11.46 4.92
CA VAL A 430 1.70 11.93 6.31
C VAL A 430 2.82 11.45 7.22
N GLY A 431 3.22 10.18 7.10
CA GLY A 431 4.33 9.59 7.87
C GLY A 431 5.68 10.22 7.58
N LEU A 432 5.98 10.48 6.30
CA LEU A 432 7.20 11.19 5.88
C LEU A 432 7.25 12.59 6.48
N ALA A 433 6.15 13.35 6.40
CA ALA A 433 6.06 14.68 6.98
C ALA A 433 6.39 14.68 8.47
N GLN A 434 5.86 13.73 9.20
CA GLN A 434 6.10 13.59 10.62
C GLN A 434 7.47 13.01 10.95
N SER A 435 8.14 12.31 10.07
CA SER A 435 9.49 11.77 10.29
C SER A 435 10.55 12.85 10.47
N PHE A 436 10.35 14.05 9.90
CA PHE A 436 11.26 15.19 9.98
C PHE A 436 10.92 16.22 11.07
N SER A 437 9.81 16.07 11.78
CA SER A 437 9.42 17.02 12.82
C SER A 437 10.31 16.86 14.04
N GLY A 438 11.23 17.78 14.27
CA GLY A 438 12.08 17.84 15.46
C GLY A 438 11.28 18.27 16.72
N ASP A 439 11.74 17.84 17.88
CA ASP A 439 11.19 18.29 19.17
C ASP A 439 11.63 19.76 19.39
N ARG A 440 10.71 20.70 19.39
CA ARG A 440 11.00 22.15 19.59
C ARG A 440 11.69 22.47 20.91
N ARG A 441 11.66 21.56 21.89
CA ARG A 441 12.27 21.76 23.21
C ARG A 441 13.78 21.73 23.20
N THR A 442 14.43 21.00 22.29
CA THR A 442 15.89 20.94 22.20
C THR A 442 16.53 22.23 21.69
N ARG A 443 15.83 23.00 20.86
CA ARG A 443 16.36 24.30 20.36
C ARG A 443 16.22 25.46 21.34
N ARG A 444 15.25 25.41 22.28
CA ARG A 444 15.15 26.44 23.36
C ARG A 444 16.16 26.25 24.50
N ALA A 445 16.74 25.05 24.60
CA ALA A 445 17.80 24.77 25.58
C ALA A 445 19.21 25.16 25.09
N GLU A 446 19.35 25.45 23.79
CA GLU A 446 20.62 25.87 23.17
C GLU A 446 20.67 27.38 22.86
N GLU A 447 19.59 28.13 23.10
CA GLU A 447 19.68 29.60 23.07
C GLU A 447 20.38 30.06 24.35
N PRO A 448 21.55 30.71 24.24
CA PRO A 448 22.23 31.24 25.43
C PRO A 448 21.33 32.28 26.11
N VAL A 449 21.15 32.13 27.40
CA VAL A 449 20.47 33.11 28.24
C VAL A 449 21.17 34.46 27.99
N PRO A 450 20.46 35.52 27.54
CA PRO A 450 21.10 36.81 27.38
C PRO A 450 21.63 37.22 28.75
N SER A 451 22.96 37.39 28.84
CA SER A 451 23.63 37.95 30.00
C SER A 451 23.08 39.36 30.23
N GLY A 452 22.18 39.48 31.22
CA GLY A 452 21.72 40.78 31.68
C GLY A 452 22.90 41.67 32.07
N LYS A 453 22.95 42.83 31.48
CA LYS A 453 23.69 43.98 31.97
C LYS A 453 22.77 44.83 32.83
#